data_ec10e6452b443d868afc6c331d970005
#
_entry.id   ec10e6452b443d868afc6c331d970005
#
_cell.length_a   1.000
_cell.length_b   1.000
_cell.length_c   1.000
_cell.angle_alpha   90.00
_cell.angle_beta   90.00
_cell.angle_gamma   90.00
#
_symmetry.space_group_name_H-M   'P 1'
#
loop_
_entity.id
_entity.type
_entity.pdbx_description
1 polymer ?
#
loop_
_entity_poly.entity_id
_entity_poly.type
_entity_poly.pdbx_seq_one_letter_code
_entity_poly.pdbx_strand_id
1 'polypeptide(L)'
;MKIIEVKDIVRKDVPIYYRRLYSGIVVMELINKSEEIPLDFQIEHKPTGEIEISITLLRDVDYPRVPLQKELKKFIGELDSSGKLPPL
;
A
#
# COMPACT_ATOMS: atom_id res chain seq x y z
N MET A 1 -3.41 6.19 -15.49
CA MET A 1 -2.48 5.95 -14.36
C MET A 1 -2.20 4.46 -14.27
N LYS A 2 -0.96 4.10 -14.01
CA LYS A 2 -0.57 2.71 -13.84
C LYS A 2 0.37 2.59 -12.65
N ILE A 3 0.06 1.71 -11.72
CA ILE A 3 0.95 1.38 -10.60
C ILE A 3 1.96 0.35 -11.10
N ILE A 4 3.24 0.70 -11.03
CA ILE A 4 4.33 -0.16 -11.51
C ILE A 4 4.76 -1.11 -10.42
N GLU A 5 5.06 -0.57 -9.23
CA GLU A 5 5.52 -1.36 -8.10
C GLU A 5 5.37 -0.58 -6.80
N VAL A 6 5.43 -1.29 -5.71
CA VAL A 6 5.68 -0.70 -4.39
C VAL A 6 7.01 -1.27 -3.94
N LYS A 7 7.98 -0.39 -3.71
CA LYS A 7 9.36 -0.78 -3.37
C LYS A 7 9.78 -0.26 -2.01
N ASP A 8 10.93 -0.70 -1.55
CA ASP A 8 11.53 -0.28 -0.27
C ASP A 8 10.53 -0.48 0.88
N ILE A 9 9.80 -1.58 0.83
CA ILE A 9 8.79 -1.89 1.83
C ILE A 9 9.47 -2.33 3.12
N VAL A 10 9.12 -1.65 4.21
CA VAL A 10 9.61 -1.98 5.56
C VAL A 10 8.41 -2.25 6.44
N ARG A 11 8.43 -3.37 7.13
CA ARG A 11 7.42 -3.67 8.13
C ARG A 11 7.80 -3.01 9.45
N LYS A 12 6.87 -2.25 10.03
CA LYS A 12 7.08 -1.60 11.32
C LYS A 12 6.84 -2.61 12.45
N ASP A 13 7.72 -2.62 13.43
CA ASP A 13 7.57 -3.47 14.60
C ASP A 13 6.66 -2.79 15.62
N VAL A 14 5.38 -3.17 15.62
CA VAL A 14 4.38 -2.65 16.57
C VAL A 14 3.74 -3.82 17.31
N PRO A 15 3.45 -3.66 18.61
CA PRO A 15 2.91 -4.75 19.42
C PRO A 15 1.40 -4.95 19.26
N ILE A 16 0.93 -4.99 18.01
CA ILE A 16 -0.48 -5.19 17.66
C ILE A 16 -0.55 -6.34 16.67
N TYR A 17 -0.97 -7.52 17.12
CA TYR A 17 -0.90 -8.72 16.29
C TYR A 17 -1.96 -8.79 15.19
N TYR A 18 -3.10 -8.09 15.33
CA TYR A 18 -4.15 -8.08 14.32
C TYR A 18 -3.95 -7.01 13.24
N ARG A 19 -2.92 -6.19 13.37
CA ARG A 19 -2.54 -5.18 12.39
C ARG A 19 -1.09 -5.33 12.00
N ARG A 20 -0.83 -5.21 10.71
CA ARG A 20 0.52 -5.14 10.20
C ARG A 20 0.72 -3.78 9.54
N LEU A 21 1.72 -3.04 9.97
CA LEU A 21 2.01 -1.69 9.50
C LEU A 21 3.29 -1.70 8.67
N TYR A 22 3.23 -0.99 7.53
CA TYR A 22 4.34 -0.92 6.59
C TYR A 22 4.55 0.51 6.12
N SER A 23 5.77 0.79 5.66
CA SER A 23 6.07 1.96 4.86
C SER A 23 6.71 1.49 3.55
N GLY A 24 6.63 2.32 2.53
CA GLY A 24 7.20 2.00 1.23
C GLY A 24 7.14 3.17 0.29
N ILE A 25 7.46 2.90 -0.97
CA ILE A 25 7.41 3.89 -2.05
C ILE A 25 6.64 3.27 -3.20
N VAL A 26 5.55 3.91 -3.61
CA VAL A 26 4.85 3.49 -4.82
C VAL A 26 5.43 4.19 -6.03
N VAL A 27 5.73 3.41 -7.06
CA VAL A 27 6.15 3.92 -8.36
C VAL A 27 4.94 3.83 -9.28
N MET A 28 4.55 4.98 -9.85
CA MET A 28 3.40 5.03 -10.75
C MET A 28 3.68 5.85 -11.98
N GLU A 29 3.05 5.48 -13.07
CA GLU A 29 3.04 6.25 -14.30
C GLU A 29 1.75 7.06 -14.39
N LEU A 30 1.90 8.36 -14.56
CA LEU A 30 0.84 9.28 -14.92
C LEU A 30 0.96 9.61 -16.42
N ILE A 31 0.04 10.41 -16.96
CA ILE A 31 -0.04 10.62 -18.42
C ILE A 31 1.30 11.03 -19.05
N ASN A 32 2.04 11.94 -18.44
CA ASN A 32 3.29 12.46 -19.02
C ASN A 32 4.52 12.29 -18.13
N LYS A 33 4.41 11.51 -17.05
CA LYS A 33 5.52 11.40 -16.08
C LYS A 33 5.39 10.16 -15.23
N SER A 34 6.52 9.74 -14.66
CA SER A 34 6.55 8.75 -13.59
C SER A 34 6.80 9.45 -12.28
N GLU A 35 6.18 8.98 -11.21
CA GLU A 35 6.39 9.52 -9.86
C GLU A 35 6.67 8.41 -8.87
N GLU A 36 7.52 8.73 -7.88
CA GLU A 36 7.78 7.88 -6.72
C GLU A 36 7.20 8.60 -5.50
N ILE A 37 6.25 7.96 -4.85
CA ILE A 37 5.51 8.59 -3.77
C ILE A 37 5.62 7.74 -2.52
N PRO A 38 6.16 8.30 -1.42
CA PRO A 38 6.21 7.58 -0.16
C PRO A 38 4.81 7.39 0.40
N LEU A 39 4.58 6.23 0.99
CA LEU A 39 3.29 5.90 1.60
C LEU A 39 3.48 5.05 2.84
N ASP A 40 2.48 5.12 3.69
CA ASP A 40 2.29 4.17 4.78
C ASP A 40 1.05 3.36 4.46
N PHE A 41 1.06 2.08 4.82
CA PHE A 41 -0.14 1.27 4.71
C PHE A 41 -0.22 0.28 5.86
N GLN A 42 -1.44 -0.12 6.17
CA GLN A 42 -1.68 -1.16 7.17
C GLN A 42 -2.66 -2.19 6.64
N ILE A 43 -2.49 -3.40 7.12
CA ILE A 43 -3.41 -4.51 6.85
C ILE A 43 -3.97 -4.97 8.18
N GLU A 44 -5.26 -4.84 8.35
CA GLU A 44 -5.97 -5.25 9.56
C GLU A 44 -6.70 -6.56 9.31
N HIS A 45 -6.51 -7.52 10.22
CA HIS A 45 -7.22 -8.79 10.21
C HIS A 45 -8.44 -8.67 11.13
N LYS A 46 -9.63 -8.72 10.53
CA LYS A 46 -10.89 -8.60 11.28
C LYS A 46 -11.28 -9.95 11.89
N PRO A 47 -12.06 -9.95 12.98
CA PRO A 47 -12.56 -11.21 13.56
C PRO A 47 -13.37 -12.06 12.60
N THR A 48 -13.95 -11.46 11.57
CA THR A 48 -14.74 -12.16 10.53
C THR A 48 -13.87 -12.94 9.55
N GLY A 49 -12.53 -12.78 9.61
CA GLY A 49 -11.60 -13.35 8.64
C GLY A 49 -11.31 -12.44 7.46
N GLU A 50 -12.01 -11.33 7.33
CA GLU A 50 -11.73 -10.35 6.28
C GLU A 50 -10.51 -9.51 6.61
N ILE A 51 -9.86 -8.98 5.58
CA ILE A 51 -8.78 -8.02 5.75
C ILE A 51 -9.25 -6.64 5.30
N GLU A 52 -8.72 -5.62 5.96
CA GLU A 52 -8.96 -4.22 5.56
C GLU A 52 -7.60 -3.56 5.35
N ILE A 53 -7.44 -2.93 4.20
CA ILE A 53 -6.21 -2.24 3.83
C ILE A 53 -6.47 -0.75 3.87
N SER A 54 -5.63 -0.03 4.62
CA SER A 54 -5.68 1.43 4.72
C SER A 54 -4.36 1.99 4.21
N ILE A 55 -4.43 3.01 3.36
CA ILE A 55 -3.25 3.58 2.71
C ILE A 55 -3.23 5.09 2.93
N THR A 56 -2.08 5.60 3.37
CA THR A 56 -1.83 7.03 3.52
C THR A 56 -0.68 7.42 2.61
N LEU A 57 -0.97 8.24 1.61
CA LEU A 57 0.07 8.83 0.78
C LEU A 57 0.70 9.99 1.53
N LEU A 58 2.02 10.02 1.59
CA LEU A 58 2.76 11.03 2.35
C LEU A 58 3.06 12.28 1.53
N ARG A 59 2.58 12.33 0.28
CA ARG A 59 2.69 13.46 -0.62
C ARG A 59 1.47 13.50 -1.51
N ASP A 60 1.06 14.69 -1.92
CA ASP A 60 -0.06 14.85 -2.85
C ASP A 60 0.27 14.29 -4.23
N VAL A 61 -0.75 13.73 -4.86
CA VAL A 61 -0.66 13.17 -6.21
C VAL A 61 -1.72 13.85 -7.06
N ASP A 62 -1.32 14.27 -8.25
CA ASP A 62 -2.23 14.89 -9.23
C ASP A 62 -3.05 13.80 -9.93
N TYR A 63 -3.93 13.18 -9.20
CA TYR A 63 -4.82 12.12 -9.68
C TYR A 63 -5.99 11.98 -8.70
N PRO A 64 -7.20 11.67 -9.18
CA PRO A 64 -8.37 11.53 -8.31
C PRO A 64 -8.16 10.49 -7.21
N ARG A 65 -8.50 10.87 -5.97
CA ARG A 65 -8.23 10.05 -4.79
C ARG A 65 -8.95 8.71 -4.76
N VAL A 66 -10.23 8.71 -5.12
CA VAL A 66 -11.04 7.48 -4.99
C VAL A 66 -10.53 6.37 -5.89
N PRO A 67 -10.36 6.58 -7.20
CA PRO A 67 -9.79 5.53 -8.04
C PRO A 67 -8.34 5.19 -7.68
N LEU A 68 -7.55 6.14 -7.24
CA LEU A 68 -6.17 5.88 -6.82
C LEU A 68 -6.13 4.95 -5.60
N GLN A 69 -6.92 5.25 -4.57
CA GLN A 69 -7.01 4.41 -3.37
C GLN A 69 -7.48 3.00 -3.72
N LYS A 70 -8.44 2.88 -4.60
CA LYS A 70 -8.97 1.59 -5.03
C LYS A 70 -7.88 0.74 -5.70
N GLU A 71 -7.13 1.33 -6.62
CA GLU A 71 -6.06 0.62 -7.33
C GLU A 71 -4.91 0.25 -6.39
N LEU A 72 -4.55 1.14 -5.47
CA LEU A 72 -3.51 0.87 -4.48
C LEU A 72 -3.91 -0.28 -3.54
N LYS A 73 -5.14 -0.28 -3.06
CA LYS A 73 -5.62 -1.36 -2.19
C LYS A 73 -5.60 -2.71 -2.90
N LYS A 74 -5.99 -2.72 -4.17
CA LYS A 74 -5.95 -3.92 -4.98
C LYS A 74 -4.52 -4.42 -5.17
N PHE A 75 -3.60 -3.52 -5.50
CA PHE A 75 -2.19 -3.86 -5.71
C PHE A 75 -1.55 -4.43 -4.45
N ILE A 76 -1.76 -3.77 -3.31
CA ILE A 76 -1.20 -4.22 -2.03
C ILE A 76 -1.85 -5.52 -1.58
N GLY A 77 -3.15 -5.69 -1.80
CA GLY A 77 -3.85 -6.94 -1.51
C GLY A 77 -3.26 -8.11 -2.29
N GLU A 78 -2.89 -7.90 -3.53
CA GLU A 78 -2.23 -8.91 -4.36
C GLU A 78 -0.82 -9.24 -3.86
N LEU A 79 -0.06 -8.24 -3.41
CA LEU A 79 1.24 -8.47 -2.79
C LEU A 79 1.10 -9.30 -1.52
N ASP A 80 0.12 -9.01 -0.70
CA ASP A 80 -0.13 -9.75 0.53
C ASP A 80 -0.52 -11.20 0.25
N SER A 81 -1.47 -11.42 -0.64
CA SER A 81 -1.95 -12.76 -0.96
C SER A 81 -0.89 -13.63 -1.63
N SER A 82 0.07 -13.03 -2.31
CA SER A 82 1.17 -13.75 -2.95
C SER A 82 2.42 -13.87 -2.07
N GLY A 83 2.35 -13.42 -0.83
CA GLY A 83 3.45 -13.54 0.13
C GLY A 83 4.65 -12.66 -0.17
N LYS A 84 4.45 -11.55 -0.86
CA LYS A 84 5.54 -10.64 -1.27
C LYS A 84 5.83 -9.51 -0.30
N LEU A 85 5.06 -9.39 0.78
CA LEU A 85 5.34 -8.39 1.80
C LEU A 85 6.40 -8.91 2.79
N PRO A 86 7.29 -8.02 3.29
CA PRO A 86 8.36 -8.49 4.17
C PRO A 86 7.84 -8.96 5.51
N PRO A 87 8.44 -10.01 6.10
CA PRO A 87 8.16 -10.40 7.48
C PRO A 87 8.86 -9.45 8.45
N LEU A 88 8.52 -9.56 9.71
CA LEU A 88 9.27 -8.88 10.77
C LEU A 88 10.68 -9.44 10.87
#